data_3e63bda7396626a1c22503da07dd60b7
#
_entry.id   3e63bda7396626a1c22503da07dd60b7
#
_cell.length_a   1.000
_cell.length_b   1.000
_cell.length_c   1.000
_cell.angle_alpha   90.00
_cell.angle_beta   90.00
_cell.angle_gamma   90.00
#
_symmetry.space_group_name_H-M   'P 1'
#
loop_
_entity.id
_entity.type
_entity.pdbx_description
1 polymer ?
#
loop_
_entity_poly.entity_id
_entity_poly.type
_entity_poly.pdbx_seq_one_letter_code
_entity_poly.pdbx_strand_id
1 'polypeptide(L)'
;MTVSLNPMRRAMLDPRHFQGLNAAAEILPRRRSTLKNLRAARRVAWFALFTPAAALVQALLLLLGGRPRIDFAAFYWRSVARLLGLEVRVIGAPAIGRARPVIYVCNHSSWLDIPALGGRLRACFVAKDDVAGWPIVGTIARLGRTVFVSRSRQGIGRERDQMQLRLRAGDDLILFPEGTSSDGSRVLPFHSSFFAAAYGSAAPLVQPVSVVYDRLAGLPVGRSSRAMFAWYGDMDLAPHVWRLAQWRGKRVTLLFHTPLDPADFASRKALSQAAWQVVADGAATLRQNRPARPLPDPKAQSEPLGAPSFV
;
A
#
# COMPACT_ATOMS: atom_id res chain seq x y z
N MET A 1 -3.96 -0.32 40.12
CA MET A 1 -2.97 0.40 39.31
C MET A 1 -3.60 0.74 37.95
N THR A 2 -4.13 1.93 37.82
CA THR A 2 -4.78 2.45 36.59
C THR A 2 -3.70 2.90 35.63
N VAL A 3 -3.50 2.19 34.53
CA VAL A 3 -2.56 2.58 33.48
C VAL A 3 -3.15 3.79 32.73
N SER A 4 -2.59 4.96 32.96
CA SER A 4 -2.91 6.20 32.26
C SER A 4 -2.55 6.04 30.79
N LEU A 5 -3.54 5.95 29.91
CA LEU A 5 -3.36 5.97 28.46
C LEU A 5 -2.86 7.34 28.01
N ASN A 6 -1.79 7.35 27.19
CA ASN A 6 -1.20 8.53 26.58
C ASN A 6 -2.28 9.40 25.91
N PRO A 7 -2.32 10.73 26.13
CA PRO A 7 -3.34 11.64 25.58
C PRO A 7 -3.50 11.58 24.05
N MET A 8 -2.45 11.23 23.30
CA MET A 8 -2.56 10.95 21.86
C MET A 8 -3.42 9.70 21.53
N ARG A 9 -3.41 8.68 22.39
CA ARG A 9 -4.28 7.51 22.23
C ARG A 9 -5.74 7.81 22.56
N ARG A 10 -5.99 8.72 23.52
CA ARG A 10 -7.35 9.18 23.86
C ARG A 10 -7.99 9.98 22.72
N ALA A 11 -7.23 10.85 22.04
CA ALA A 11 -7.72 11.61 20.90
C ALA A 11 -8.04 10.73 19.67
N MET A 12 -7.35 9.58 19.51
CA MET A 12 -7.64 8.60 18.45
C MET A 12 -8.87 7.73 18.71
N LEU A 13 -9.36 7.69 19.96
CA LEU A 13 -10.49 6.85 20.38
C LEU A 13 -11.76 7.67 20.69
N ASP A 14 -11.76 9.00 20.42
CA ASP A 14 -12.95 9.83 20.65
C ASP A 14 -14.01 9.54 19.57
N PRO A 15 -15.18 8.96 19.95
CA PRO A 15 -16.26 8.66 19.01
C PRO A 15 -16.76 9.90 18.25
N ARG A 16 -16.58 11.10 18.81
CA ARG A 16 -16.98 12.37 18.18
C ARG A 16 -16.13 12.74 16.98
N HIS A 17 -14.88 12.27 16.93
CA HIS A 17 -14.03 12.41 15.74
C HIS A 17 -14.57 11.61 14.54
N PHE A 18 -15.24 10.49 14.81
CA PHE A 18 -15.86 9.62 13.80
C PHE A 18 -17.23 10.13 13.32
N GLN A 19 -17.99 10.85 14.16
CA GLN A 19 -19.28 11.41 13.77
C GLN A 19 -19.14 12.53 12.72
N GLY A 20 -18.10 13.35 12.79
CA GLY A 20 -17.82 14.41 11.80
C GLY A 20 -17.46 13.85 10.41
N LEU A 21 -16.90 12.65 10.32
CA LEU A 21 -16.49 12.01 9.06
C LEU A 21 -17.68 11.33 8.35
N ASN A 22 -18.67 10.83 9.10
CA ASN A 22 -19.93 10.37 8.54
C ASN A 22 -20.74 11.53 7.96
N ALA A 23 -20.71 12.71 8.57
CA ALA A 23 -21.34 13.92 8.05
C ALA A 23 -20.73 14.40 6.74
N ALA A 24 -19.39 14.28 6.56
CA ALA A 24 -18.74 14.62 5.29
C ALA A 24 -19.13 13.68 4.14
N ALA A 25 -19.48 12.43 4.45
CA ALA A 25 -20.01 11.47 3.47
C ALA A 25 -21.46 11.80 3.04
N GLU A 26 -22.20 12.57 3.82
CA GLU A 26 -23.58 12.98 3.52
C GLU A 26 -23.67 14.27 2.69
N ILE A 27 -22.60 15.06 2.58
CA ILE A 27 -22.60 16.38 1.89
C ILE A 27 -22.68 16.25 0.37
N LEU A 28 -22.38 15.09 -0.22
CA LEU A 28 -22.59 14.88 -1.65
C LEU A 28 -24.05 14.51 -1.92
N PRO A 29 -24.78 15.27 -2.77
CA PRO A 29 -26.21 15.06 -2.98
C PRO A 29 -26.47 13.60 -3.39
N ARG A 30 -27.29 12.91 -2.62
CA ARG A 30 -27.83 11.58 -2.85
C ARG A 30 -28.76 11.53 -4.09
N ARG A 31 -28.36 12.12 -5.20
CA ARG A 31 -29.06 11.89 -6.46
C ARG A 31 -28.84 10.41 -6.80
N ARG A 32 -29.85 9.59 -6.57
CA ARG A 32 -29.93 8.19 -7.01
C ARG A 32 -29.81 8.14 -8.53
N SER A 33 -28.58 8.22 -9.04
CA SER A 33 -28.35 8.07 -10.46
C SER A 33 -28.36 6.58 -10.76
N THR A 34 -29.43 6.11 -11.41
CA THR A 34 -29.58 4.74 -11.90
C THR A 34 -28.32 4.30 -12.66
N LEU A 35 -27.72 5.21 -13.44
CA LEU A 35 -26.47 4.96 -14.17
C LEU A 35 -25.25 4.69 -13.27
N LYS A 36 -25.18 5.30 -12.08
CA LYS A 36 -24.09 5.03 -11.12
C LYS A 36 -24.24 3.65 -10.52
N ASN A 37 -25.47 3.29 -10.14
CA ASN A 37 -25.77 1.97 -9.59
C ASN A 37 -25.56 0.86 -10.62
N LEU A 38 -26.01 1.06 -11.86
CA LEU A 38 -25.79 0.11 -12.95
C LEU A 38 -24.29 -0.11 -13.22
N ARG A 39 -23.49 0.95 -13.15
CA ARG A 39 -22.02 0.84 -13.27
C ARG A 39 -21.43 0.04 -12.14
N ALA A 40 -21.83 0.30 -10.90
CA ALA A 40 -21.36 -0.45 -9.75
C ALA A 40 -21.77 -1.92 -9.86
N ALA A 41 -23.03 -2.20 -10.15
CA ALA A 41 -23.53 -3.56 -10.34
C ALA A 41 -22.75 -4.32 -11.42
N ARG A 42 -22.53 -3.70 -12.59
CA ARG A 42 -21.73 -4.31 -13.66
C ARG A 42 -20.30 -4.62 -13.21
N ARG A 43 -19.63 -3.71 -12.49
CA ARG A 43 -18.27 -3.92 -11.98
C ARG A 43 -18.22 -5.04 -10.96
N VAL A 44 -19.16 -5.07 -10.04
CA VAL A 44 -19.25 -6.12 -9.02
C VAL A 44 -19.55 -7.47 -9.67
N ALA A 45 -20.49 -7.54 -10.63
CA ALA A 45 -20.78 -8.75 -11.36
C ALA A 45 -19.56 -9.29 -12.13
N TRP A 46 -18.84 -8.41 -12.83
CA TRP A 46 -17.59 -8.79 -13.50
C TRP A 46 -16.52 -9.30 -12.51
N PHE A 47 -16.39 -8.64 -11.35
CA PHE A 47 -15.47 -9.10 -10.31
C PHE A 47 -15.88 -10.49 -9.79
N ALA A 48 -17.16 -10.71 -9.56
CA ALA A 48 -17.70 -11.98 -9.08
C ALA A 48 -17.52 -13.14 -10.09
N LEU A 49 -17.56 -12.85 -11.39
CA LEU A 49 -17.32 -13.84 -12.45
C LEU A 49 -15.81 -14.05 -12.72
N PHE A 50 -15.06 -12.98 -12.79
CA PHE A 50 -13.63 -13.02 -13.13
C PHE A 50 -12.77 -13.64 -12.03
N THR A 51 -13.05 -13.32 -10.76
CA THR A 51 -12.20 -13.74 -9.64
C THR A 51 -12.18 -15.26 -9.43
N PRO A 52 -13.32 -16.01 -9.44
CA PRO A 52 -13.25 -17.46 -9.31
C PRO A 52 -12.49 -18.14 -10.46
N ALA A 53 -12.70 -17.69 -11.71
CA ALA A 53 -11.97 -18.21 -12.86
C ALA A 53 -10.46 -17.94 -12.74
N ALA A 54 -10.08 -16.72 -12.38
CA ALA A 54 -8.70 -16.36 -12.12
C ALA A 54 -8.09 -17.14 -10.95
N ALA A 55 -8.87 -17.41 -9.89
CA ALA A 55 -8.43 -18.22 -8.76
C ALA A 55 -8.09 -19.66 -9.14
N LEU A 56 -8.88 -20.27 -9.99
CA LEU A 56 -8.61 -21.63 -10.53
C LEU A 56 -7.32 -21.64 -11.34
N VAL A 57 -7.15 -20.68 -12.25
CA VAL A 57 -5.90 -20.56 -13.05
C VAL A 57 -4.69 -20.35 -12.14
N GLN A 58 -4.80 -19.45 -11.16
CA GLN A 58 -3.70 -19.19 -10.23
C GLN A 58 -3.37 -20.41 -9.37
N ALA A 59 -4.37 -21.17 -8.92
CA ALA A 59 -4.14 -22.41 -8.17
C ALA A 59 -3.34 -23.43 -9.00
N LEU A 60 -3.67 -23.61 -10.28
CA LEU A 60 -2.91 -24.47 -11.19
C LEU A 60 -1.48 -23.95 -11.39
N LEU A 61 -1.31 -22.65 -11.59
CA LEU A 61 0.02 -22.06 -11.76
C LEU A 61 0.88 -22.17 -10.48
N LEU A 62 0.26 -22.17 -9.31
CA LEU A 62 0.97 -22.41 -8.04
C LEU A 62 1.50 -23.85 -7.94
N LEU A 63 0.77 -24.83 -8.48
CA LEU A 63 1.23 -26.25 -8.55
C LEU A 63 2.39 -26.40 -9.53
N LEU A 64 2.35 -25.73 -10.68
CA LEU A 64 3.38 -25.77 -11.70
C LEU A 64 4.66 -25.01 -11.31
N GLY A 65 4.53 -24.01 -10.44
CA GLY A 65 5.64 -23.19 -9.99
C GLY A 65 6.14 -22.18 -11.04
N GLY A 66 7.36 -21.67 -10.86
CA GLY A 66 8.02 -20.79 -11.82
C GLY A 66 7.47 -19.35 -11.84
N ARG A 67 7.86 -18.58 -12.86
CA ARG A 67 7.48 -17.18 -13.08
C ARG A 67 6.00 -16.97 -13.43
N PRO A 68 5.31 -17.86 -14.18
CA PRO A 68 3.92 -17.62 -14.56
C PRO A 68 2.97 -17.33 -13.40
N ARG A 69 3.17 -17.99 -12.24
CA ARG A 69 2.36 -17.74 -11.02
C ARG A 69 2.51 -16.30 -10.47
N ILE A 70 3.66 -15.66 -10.71
CA ILE A 70 3.94 -14.28 -10.27
C ILE A 70 3.34 -13.29 -11.27
N ASP A 71 3.55 -13.55 -12.55
CA ASP A 71 3.06 -12.71 -13.65
C ASP A 71 1.53 -12.70 -13.69
N PHE A 72 0.90 -13.84 -13.44
CA PHE A 72 -0.55 -13.96 -13.43
C PHE A 72 -1.15 -13.23 -12.21
N ALA A 73 -0.52 -13.28 -11.05
CA ALA A 73 -0.96 -12.48 -9.88
C ALA A 73 -0.93 -10.97 -10.19
N ALA A 74 0.14 -10.49 -10.85
CA ALA A 74 0.22 -9.08 -11.27
C ALA A 74 -0.82 -8.75 -12.38
N PHE A 75 -1.07 -9.67 -13.31
CA PHE A 75 -2.14 -9.53 -14.31
C PHE A 75 -3.52 -9.44 -13.64
N TYR A 76 -3.80 -10.30 -12.66
CA TYR A 76 -5.05 -10.27 -11.90
C TYR A 76 -5.28 -8.91 -11.24
N TRP A 77 -4.31 -8.41 -10.47
CA TRP A 77 -4.44 -7.12 -9.80
C TRP A 77 -4.58 -5.94 -10.77
N ARG A 78 -3.88 -5.97 -11.90
CA ARG A 78 -4.02 -4.98 -12.98
C ARG A 78 -5.42 -5.01 -13.58
N SER A 79 -5.97 -6.20 -13.77
CA SER A 79 -7.33 -6.39 -14.28
C SER A 79 -8.38 -5.89 -13.30
N VAL A 80 -8.21 -6.17 -12.00
CA VAL A 80 -9.08 -5.64 -10.93
C VAL A 80 -9.03 -4.11 -10.88
N ALA A 81 -7.85 -3.50 -10.94
CA ALA A 81 -7.72 -2.04 -10.98
C ALA A 81 -8.46 -1.42 -12.18
N ARG A 82 -8.30 -2.00 -13.40
CA ARG A 82 -9.00 -1.56 -14.60
C ARG A 82 -10.52 -1.74 -14.49
N LEU A 83 -10.96 -2.89 -13.97
CA LEU A 83 -12.36 -3.20 -13.75
C LEU A 83 -13.02 -2.18 -12.82
N LEU A 84 -12.34 -1.81 -11.76
CA LEU A 84 -12.78 -0.75 -10.85
C LEU A 84 -12.73 0.64 -11.48
N GLY A 85 -12.11 0.80 -12.63
CA GLY A 85 -11.88 2.09 -13.30
C GLY A 85 -10.88 2.97 -12.54
N LEU A 86 -9.86 2.32 -11.97
CA LEU A 86 -8.74 2.96 -11.32
C LEU A 86 -7.58 3.11 -12.31
N GLU A 87 -7.25 4.33 -12.68
CA GLU A 87 -6.04 4.67 -13.40
C GLU A 87 -4.86 4.64 -12.43
N VAL A 88 -3.79 3.94 -12.78
CA VAL A 88 -2.56 3.88 -11.99
C VAL A 88 -1.47 4.64 -12.74
N ARG A 89 -1.15 5.84 -12.26
CA ARG A 89 -0.03 6.65 -12.73
C ARG A 89 1.23 6.26 -11.97
N VAL A 90 2.34 6.12 -12.69
CA VAL A 90 3.64 5.82 -12.10
C VAL A 90 4.59 6.99 -12.34
N ILE A 91 5.32 7.40 -11.31
CA ILE A 91 6.41 8.37 -11.35
C ILE A 91 7.63 7.69 -10.75
N GLY A 92 8.79 7.85 -11.40
CA GLY A 92 9.97 7.06 -11.07
C GLY A 92 9.87 5.64 -11.61
N ALA A 93 10.76 4.76 -11.17
CA ALA A 93 10.81 3.38 -11.61
C ALA A 93 10.94 2.41 -10.42
N PRO A 94 10.21 1.29 -10.42
CA PRO A 94 10.45 0.23 -9.44
C PRO A 94 11.84 -0.38 -9.68
N ALA A 95 12.50 -0.77 -8.61
CA ALA A 95 13.83 -1.40 -8.64
C ALA A 95 13.71 -2.87 -9.06
N ILE A 96 13.34 -3.11 -10.33
CA ILE A 96 13.17 -4.44 -10.91
C ILE A 96 14.48 -4.91 -11.56
N GLY A 97 14.71 -6.25 -11.58
CA GLY A 97 15.82 -6.88 -12.32
C GLY A 97 17.20 -6.67 -11.70
N ARG A 98 17.26 -6.30 -10.42
CA ARG A 98 18.51 -6.20 -9.67
C ARG A 98 18.97 -7.56 -9.15
N ALA A 99 20.25 -7.69 -8.84
CA ALA A 99 20.81 -8.91 -8.25
C ALA A 99 20.28 -9.20 -6.82
N ARG A 100 19.72 -8.19 -6.16
CA ARG A 100 19.16 -8.24 -4.79
C ARG A 100 17.65 -8.10 -4.82
N PRO A 101 16.90 -8.84 -3.98
CA PRO A 101 15.46 -8.65 -3.84
C PRO A 101 15.14 -7.27 -3.26
N VAL A 102 13.89 -6.84 -3.41
CA VAL A 102 13.44 -5.51 -2.98
C VAL A 102 12.28 -5.62 -2.00
N ILE A 103 12.35 -4.84 -0.94
CA ILE A 103 11.22 -4.57 -0.04
C ILE A 103 10.66 -3.19 -0.39
N TYR A 104 9.49 -3.15 -1.02
CA TYR A 104 8.75 -1.91 -1.26
C TYR A 104 8.02 -1.50 0.01
N VAL A 105 8.32 -0.32 0.56
CA VAL A 105 7.69 0.21 1.77
C VAL A 105 6.78 1.37 1.41
N CYS A 106 5.48 1.22 1.68
CA CYS A 106 4.43 2.10 1.19
C CYS A 106 3.59 2.66 2.33
N ASN A 107 3.05 3.89 2.17
CA ASN A 107 1.93 4.32 3.00
C ASN A 107 0.65 3.58 2.62
N HIS A 108 -0.30 3.49 3.56
CA HIS A 108 -1.53 2.72 3.42
C HIS A 108 -2.76 3.55 3.79
N SER A 109 -3.71 3.66 2.87
CA SER A 109 -4.94 4.40 3.12
C SER A 109 -6.21 3.69 2.61
N SER A 110 -6.05 2.65 1.80
CA SER A 110 -7.19 2.01 1.15
C SER A 110 -6.90 0.56 0.77
N TRP A 111 -7.92 -0.29 0.76
CA TRP A 111 -7.83 -1.61 0.12
C TRP A 111 -7.47 -1.52 -1.39
N LEU A 112 -7.74 -0.37 -2.03
CA LEU A 112 -7.35 -0.11 -3.43
C LEU A 112 -5.82 -0.04 -3.63
N ASP A 113 -5.02 0.13 -2.55
CA ASP A 113 -3.56 0.10 -2.63
C ASP A 113 -3.08 -1.28 -3.12
N ILE A 114 -3.83 -2.36 -2.79
CA ILE A 114 -3.51 -3.72 -3.19
C ILE A 114 -3.54 -3.88 -4.72
N PRO A 115 -4.66 -3.63 -5.43
CA PRO A 115 -4.67 -3.73 -6.89
C PRO A 115 -3.80 -2.67 -7.59
N ALA A 116 -3.57 -1.52 -6.97
CA ALA A 116 -2.70 -0.48 -7.53
C ALA A 116 -1.23 -0.92 -7.56
N LEU A 117 -0.70 -1.37 -6.42
CA LEU A 117 0.68 -1.84 -6.29
C LEU A 117 0.86 -3.23 -6.92
N GLY A 118 -0.01 -4.19 -6.59
CA GLY A 118 0.09 -5.56 -7.10
C GLY A 118 -0.03 -5.67 -8.61
N GLY A 119 -0.73 -4.73 -9.27
CA GLY A 119 -0.80 -4.65 -10.73
C GLY A 119 0.47 -4.07 -11.39
N ARG A 120 1.38 -3.50 -10.63
CA ARG A 120 2.63 -2.86 -11.11
C ARG A 120 3.89 -3.58 -10.65
N LEU A 121 3.81 -4.24 -9.50
CA LEU A 121 4.93 -4.94 -8.89
C LEU A 121 4.72 -6.46 -8.96
N ARG A 122 5.78 -7.19 -9.23
CA ARG A 122 5.83 -8.66 -9.17
C ARG A 122 6.31 -9.10 -7.79
N ALA A 123 5.59 -8.65 -6.76
CA ALA A 123 5.99 -8.79 -5.37
C ALA A 123 4.87 -9.40 -4.53
N CYS A 124 5.23 -10.05 -3.42
CA CYS A 124 4.29 -10.61 -2.47
C CYS A 124 3.91 -9.56 -1.41
N PHE A 125 2.62 -9.44 -1.12
CA PHE A 125 2.18 -8.61 0.00
C PHE A 125 2.53 -9.24 1.34
N VAL A 126 2.76 -8.39 2.32
CA VAL A 126 2.80 -8.80 3.73
C VAL A 126 1.56 -8.22 4.41
N ALA A 127 0.74 -9.09 4.99
CA ALA A 127 -0.52 -8.74 5.62
C ALA A 127 -0.60 -9.33 7.04
N LYS A 128 -1.52 -8.79 7.84
CA LYS A 128 -1.83 -9.36 9.16
C LYS A 128 -2.45 -10.74 9.02
N ASP A 129 -2.17 -11.59 10.00
CA ASP A 129 -2.70 -12.96 10.08
C ASP A 129 -4.24 -13.00 10.09
N ASP A 130 -4.87 -12.02 10.74
CA ASP A 130 -6.34 -11.87 10.76
C ASP A 130 -6.95 -11.85 9.35
N VAL A 131 -6.26 -11.27 8.37
CA VAL A 131 -6.73 -11.18 6.97
C VAL A 131 -6.85 -12.56 6.33
N ALA A 132 -6.05 -13.53 6.77
CA ALA A 132 -6.13 -14.91 6.29
C ALA A 132 -7.49 -15.56 6.56
N GLY A 133 -8.17 -15.15 7.64
CA GLY A 133 -9.51 -15.63 8.04
C GLY A 133 -10.67 -14.95 7.30
N TRP A 134 -10.44 -13.88 6.55
CA TRP A 134 -11.53 -13.16 5.89
C TRP A 134 -12.08 -13.96 4.70
N PRO A 135 -13.41 -14.15 4.60
CA PRO A 135 -14.01 -14.79 3.45
C PRO A 135 -13.58 -14.10 2.15
N ILE A 136 -13.33 -14.89 1.09
CA ILE A 136 -12.89 -14.40 -0.23
C ILE A 136 -11.53 -13.71 -0.20
N VAL A 137 -11.35 -12.65 0.60
CA VAL A 137 -10.11 -11.86 0.67
C VAL A 137 -8.93 -12.72 1.12
N GLY A 138 -9.12 -13.57 2.15
CA GLY A 138 -8.08 -14.48 2.63
C GLY A 138 -7.68 -15.50 1.57
N THR A 139 -8.63 -16.01 0.80
CA THR A 139 -8.33 -16.93 -0.33
C THR A 139 -7.53 -16.23 -1.44
N ILE A 140 -7.97 -15.03 -1.84
CA ILE A 140 -7.24 -14.22 -2.84
C ILE A 140 -5.82 -13.89 -2.36
N ALA A 141 -5.67 -13.53 -1.08
CA ALA A 141 -4.38 -13.24 -0.48
C ALA A 141 -3.44 -14.45 -0.48
N ARG A 142 -3.94 -15.65 -0.13
CA ARG A 142 -3.16 -16.90 -0.20
C ARG A 142 -2.73 -17.22 -1.64
N LEU A 143 -3.65 -17.14 -2.58
CA LEU A 143 -3.35 -17.34 -4.00
C LEU A 143 -2.35 -16.29 -4.53
N GLY A 144 -2.41 -15.07 -4.02
CA GLY A 144 -1.44 -14.00 -4.28
C GLY A 144 -0.09 -14.17 -3.57
N ARG A 145 0.12 -15.31 -2.86
CA ARG A 145 1.36 -15.63 -2.15
C ARG A 145 1.69 -14.67 -1.01
N THR A 146 0.66 -14.04 -0.43
CA THR A 146 0.81 -13.12 0.70
C THR A 146 1.51 -13.79 1.88
N VAL A 147 2.46 -13.10 2.50
CA VAL A 147 3.08 -13.48 3.75
C VAL A 147 2.20 -12.96 4.89
N PHE A 148 1.69 -13.86 5.71
CA PHE A 148 0.87 -13.49 6.87
C PHE A 148 1.74 -13.37 8.11
N VAL A 149 1.59 -12.25 8.82
CA VAL A 149 2.38 -11.93 10.01
C VAL A 149 1.47 -11.67 11.22
N SER A 150 1.80 -12.29 12.36
CA SER A 150 1.09 -12.13 13.62
C SER A 150 1.63 -10.91 14.38
N ARG A 151 0.82 -10.23 15.18
CA ARG A 151 1.26 -9.09 16.02
C ARG A 151 1.79 -9.49 17.38
N SER A 152 1.93 -10.79 17.66
CA SER A 152 2.42 -11.23 18.95
C SER A 152 3.91 -10.88 19.13
N ARG A 153 4.29 -10.37 20.32
CA ARG A 153 5.70 -10.10 20.64
C ARG A 153 6.58 -11.35 20.51
N GLN A 154 6.00 -12.53 20.70
CA GLN A 154 6.65 -13.84 20.53
C GLN A 154 6.80 -14.24 19.05
N GLY A 155 6.07 -13.58 18.12
CA GLY A 155 6.05 -13.85 16.67
C GLY A 155 7.10 -13.10 15.84
N ILE A 156 7.69 -12.01 16.36
CA ILE A 156 8.57 -11.11 15.57
C ILE A 156 9.71 -11.86 14.88
N GLY A 157 10.28 -12.88 15.52
CA GLY A 157 11.33 -13.72 14.91
C GLY A 157 10.78 -14.56 13.74
N ARG A 158 9.65 -15.22 13.93
CA ARG A 158 9.00 -16.05 12.89
C ARG A 158 8.57 -15.22 11.68
N GLU A 159 8.04 -14.05 11.91
CA GLU A 159 7.61 -13.11 10.85
C GLU A 159 8.79 -12.67 10.00
N ARG A 160 9.87 -12.25 10.64
CA ARG A 160 11.13 -11.92 9.96
C ARG A 160 11.61 -13.11 9.12
N ASP A 161 11.60 -14.30 9.71
CA ASP A 161 12.11 -15.50 9.05
C ASP A 161 11.25 -15.93 7.87
N GLN A 162 9.92 -15.77 7.94
CA GLN A 162 9.03 -15.98 6.80
C GLN A 162 9.27 -14.98 5.66
N MET A 163 9.43 -13.69 5.98
CA MET A 163 9.79 -12.68 4.99
C MET A 163 11.16 -12.97 4.37
N GLN A 164 12.16 -13.34 5.20
CA GLN A 164 13.49 -13.71 4.74
C GLN A 164 13.48 -14.95 3.83
N LEU A 165 12.62 -15.94 4.12
CA LEU A 165 12.46 -17.12 3.28
C LEU A 165 11.98 -16.74 1.87
N ARG A 166 11.02 -15.80 1.77
CA ARG A 166 10.53 -15.28 0.49
C ARG A 166 11.60 -14.51 -0.27
N LEU A 167 12.29 -13.62 0.42
CA LEU A 167 13.38 -12.83 -0.18
C LEU A 167 14.51 -13.73 -0.71
N ARG A 168 14.89 -14.77 0.03
CA ARG A 168 15.88 -15.77 -0.42
C ARG A 168 15.41 -16.59 -1.63
N ALA A 169 14.10 -16.79 -1.76
CA ALA A 169 13.51 -17.44 -2.93
C ALA A 169 13.44 -16.50 -4.15
N GLY A 170 13.97 -15.27 -4.06
CA GLY A 170 13.97 -14.28 -5.13
C GLY A 170 12.66 -13.51 -5.28
N ASP A 171 11.75 -13.60 -4.29
CA ASP A 171 10.55 -12.80 -4.28
C ASP A 171 10.82 -11.39 -3.71
N ASP A 172 10.24 -10.38 -4.34
CA ASP A 172 10.13 -9.04 -3.76
C ASP A 172 8.94 -8.98 -2.78
N LEU A 173 8.97 -8.04 -1.84
CA LEU A 173 7.90 -7.84 -0.87
C LEU A 173 7.29 -6.44 -0.93
N ILE A 174 6.01 -6.32 -0.64
CA ILE A 174 5.30 -5.06 -0.44
C ILE A 174 4.85 -4.98 1.02
N LEU A 175 5.31 -3.96 1.72
CA LEU A 175 5.03 -3.70 3.13
C LEU A 175 4.28 -2.39 3.31
N PHE A 176 3.35 -2.38 4.27
CA PHE A 176 2.74 -1.17 4.80
C PHE A 176 3.18 -0.96 6.25
N PRO A 177 4.35 -0.32 6.49
CA PRO A 177 4.94 -0.26 7.82
C PRO A 177 4.17 0.62 8.82
N GLU A 178 3.11 1.33 8.37
CA GLU A 178 2.14 2.00 9.25
C GLU A 178 1.39 0.98 10.13
N GLY A 179 1.34 -0.29 9.72
CA GLY A 179 0.67 -1.36 10.44
C GLY A 179 -0.86 -1.24 10.49
N THR A 180 -1.42 -0.21 9.91
CA THR A 180 -2.86 0.03 9.75
C THR A 180 -3.09 0.95 8.56
N SER A 181 -4.31 0.99 8.02
CA SER A 181 -4.70 2.00 7.05
C SER A 181 -5.07 3.32 7.73
N SER A 182 -4.82 4.44 7.05
CA SER A 182 -5.10 5.80 7.51
C SER A 182 -6.21 6.47 6.69
N ASP A 183 -6.65 7.65 7.11
CA ASP A 183 -7.59 8.49 6.37
C ASP A 183 -6.99 9.12 5.09
N GLY A 184 -5.70 8.87 4.83
CA GLY A 184 -4.96 9.40 3.69
C GLY A 184 -4.59 10.89 3.80
N SER A 185 -4.89 11.56 4.92
CA SER A 185 -4.52 12.96 5.13
C SER A 185 -3.03 13.14 5.40
N ARG A 186 -2.42 12.16 6.03
CA ARG A 186 -0.99 12.10 6.35
C ARG A 186 -0.48 10.67 6.25
N VAL A 187 0.83 10.50 6.23
CA VAL A 187 1.50 9.21 6.39
C VAL A 187 1.76 9.00 7.87
N LEU A 188 1.29 7.89 8.42
CA LEU A 188 1.54 7.53 9.81
C LEU A 188 3.00 7.09 9.99
N PRO A 189 3.57 7.23 11.19
CA PRO A 189 4.94 6.78 11.46
C PRO A 189 5.12 5.30 11.13
N PHE A 190 6.26 4.97 10.53
CA PHE A 190 6.61 3.60 10.20
C PHE A 190 7.15 2.86 11.44
N HIS A 191 6.63 1.66 11.69
CA HIS A 191 7.12 0.80 12.75
C HIS A 191 8.42 0.11 12.31
N SER A 192 9.50 0.36 13.02
CA SER A 192 10.83 -0.19 12.71
C SER A 192 10.90 -1.72 12.78
N SER A 193 9.96 -2.39 13.44
CA SER A 193 9.86 -3.85 13.48
C SER A 193 9.67 -4.46 12.08
N PHE A 194 8.92 -3.81 11.18
CA PHE A 194 8.74 -4.28 9.80
C PHE A 194 10.04 -4.28 8.98
N PHE A 195 11.03 -3.48 9.39
CA PHE A 195 12.33 -3.41 8.72
C PHE A 195 13.33 -4.48 9.21
N ALA A 196 12.94 -5.34 10.16
CA ALA A 196 13.80 -6.43 10.64
C ALA A 196 14.21 -7.38 9.51
N ALA A 197 13.34 -7.61 8.53
CA ALA A 197 13.63 -8.44 7.36
C ALA A 197 14.67 -7.83 6.41
N ALA A 198 14.93 -6.53 6.50
CA ALA A 198 15.94 -5.87 5.67
C ALA A 198 17.39 -6.19 6.11
N TYR A 199 17.57 -6.65 7.35
CA TYR A 199 18.88 -6.98 7.95
C TYR A 199 19.14 -8.49 8.04
N GLY A 200 18.66 -9.26 7.07
CA GLY A 200 18.88 -10.70 7.00
C GLY A 200 19.80 -11.09 5.86
N SER A 201 20.04 -12.41 5.72
CA SER A 201 20.96 -12.97 4.72
C SER A 201 20.57 -12.72 3.27
N ALA A 202 19.30 -12.43 2.96
CA ALA A 202 18.86 -12.03 1.63
C ALA A 202 19.33 -10.62 1.22
N ALA A 203 19.77 -9.81 2.19
CA ALA A 203 20.30 -8.46 2.00
C ALA A 203 19.47 -7.61 0.99
N PRO A 204 18.14 -7.48 1.15
CA PRO A 204 17.30 -6.78 0.20
C PRO A 204 17.58 -5.28 0.19
N LEU A 205 17.28 -4.63 -0.94
CA LEU A 205 17.12 -3.17 -0.96
C LEU A 205 15.75 -2.78 -0.40
N VAL A 206 15.64 -1.58 0.15
CA VAL A 206 14.36 -1.01 0.60
C VAL A 206 13.98 0.13 -0.33
N GLN A 207 12.89 0.02 -1.07
CA GLN A 207 12.42 1.09 -1.93
C GLN A 207 11.18 1.76 -1.36
N PRO A 208 11.27 3.05 -0.95
CA PRO A 208 10.11 3.83 -0.52
C PRO A 208 9.18 4.14 -1.70
N VAL A 209 7.86 4.04 -1.46
CA VAL A 209 6.82 4.33 -2.47
C VAL A 209 5.71 5.16 -1.85
N SER A 210 5.46 6.36 -2.39
CA SER A 210 4.32 7.16 -1.97
C SER A 210 3.09 6.82 -2.81
N VAL A 211 1.99 6.47 -2.14
CA VAL A 211 0.70 6.10 -2.75
C VAL A 211 -0.32 7.18 -2.45
N VAL A 212 -0.82 7.86 -3.49
CA VAL A 212 -1.78 8.96 -3.32
C VAL A 212 -2.89 8.90 -4.35
N TYR A 213 -4.14 8.93 -3.90
CA TYR A 213 -5.32 9.10 -4.76
C TYR A 213 -5.47 10.58 -5.07
N ASP A 214 -5.18 10.96 -6.30
CA ASP A 214 -5.05 12.36 -6.70
C ASP A 214 -6.14 12.84 -7.67
N ARG A 215 -6.98 11.92 -8.24
CA ARG A 215 -8.14 12.30 -9.05
C ARG A 215 -9.39 11.48 -8.71
N LEU A 216 -10.53 12.19 -8.72
CA LEU A 216 -11.87 11.62 -8.62
C LEU A 216 -12.78 12.32 -9.63
N ALA A 217 -13.50 11.55 -10.43
CA ALA A 217 -14.32 12.08 -11.53
C ALA A 217 -13.52 12.94 -12.53
N GLY A 218 -12.22 12.68 -12.69
CA GLY A 218 -11.32 13.46 -13.53
C GLY A 218 -10.77 14.73 -12.88
N LEU A 219 -11.30 15.14 -11.72
CA LEU A 219 -10.89 16.35 -11.01
C LEU A 219 -9.83 16.05 -9.93
N PRO A 220 -8.96 17.00 -9.59
CA PRO A 220 -8.04 16.85 -8.47
C PRO A 220 -8.77 16.57 -7.16
N VAL A 221 -8.21 15.66 -6.35
CA VAL A 221 -8.76 15.29 -5.05
C VAL A 221 -8.33 16.31 -4.01
N GLY A 222 -9.30 17.06 -3.48
CA GLY A 222 -9.12 17.97 -2.35
C GLY A 222 -9.21 17.24 -1.00
N ARG A 223 -9.06 18.00 0.09
CA ARG A 223 -9.09 17.46 1.46
C ARG A 223 -10.40 16.72 1.76
N SER A 224 -11.54 17.28 1.42
CA SER A 224 -12.88 16.72 1.68
C SER A 224 -13.17 15.46 0.85
N SER A 225 -12.68 15.39 -0.40
CA SER A 225 -12.94 14.24 -1.29
C SER A 225 -11.95 13.10 -1.10
N ARG A 226 -10.85 13.30 -0.35
CA ARG A 226 -9.84 12.26 -0.09
C ARG A 226 -10.40 11.11 0.73
N ALA A 227 -11.26 11.40 1.70
CA ALA A 227 -11.96 10.41 2.51
C ALA A 227 -12.79 9.40 1.70
N MET A 228 -13.12 9.74 0.44
CA MET A 228 -13.82 8.80 -0.46
C MET A 228 -13.00 7.56 -0.80
N PHE A 229 -11.68 7.65 -0.81
CA PHE A 229 -10.78 6.54 -1.10
C PHE A 229 -10.33 5.79 0.16
N ALA A 230 -10.31 6.49 1.29
CA ALA A 230 -9.81 5.94 2.53
C ALA A 230 -10.73 4.84 3.07
N TRP A 231 -10.11 3.74 3.50
CA TRP A 231 -10.78 2.63 4.16
C TRP A 231 -9.95 2.25 5.39
N TYR A 232 -10.45 2.57 6.57
CA TYR A 232 -9.70 2.45 7.83
C TYR A 232 -10.65 2.27 9.02
N GLY A 233 -10.11 1.87 10.16
CA GLY A 233 -10.88 1.59 11.37
C GLY A 233 -11.87 0.43 11.15
N ASP A 234 -13.08 0.60 11.61
CA ASP A 234 -14.16 -0.41 11.58
C ASP A 234 -15.09 -0.24 10.36
N MET A 235 -14.59 0.37 9.27
CA MET A 235 -15.41 0.56 8.07
C MET A 235 -15.68 -0.77 7.37
N ASP A 236 -16.97 -1.03 7.05
CA ASP A 236 -17.37 -2.17 6.26
C ASP A 236 -16.82 -2.09 4.82
N LEU A 237 -16.22 -3.18 4.37
CA LEU A 237 -15.59 -3.25 3.04
C LEU A 237 -16.63 -3.20 1.92
N ALA A 238 -17.72 -3.97 2.01
CA ALA A 238 -18.69 -4.11 0.91
C ALA A 238 -19.41 -2.79 0.54
N PRO A 239 -19.93 -1.99 1.49
CA PRO A 239 -20.48 -0.67 1.19
C PRO A 239 -19.44 0.29 0.60
N HIS A 240 -18.19 0.22 1.06
CA HIS A 240 -17.13 1.06 0.53
C HIS A 240 -16.75 0.69 -0.92
N VAL A 241 -16.65 -0.61 -1.22
CA VAL A 241 -16.44 -1.13 -2.59
C VAL A 241 -17.57 -0.66 -3.50
N TRP A 242 -18.84 -0.80 -3.08
CA TRP A 242 -19.98 -0.34 -3.86
C TRP A 242 -19.92 1.16 -4.16
N ARG A 243 -19.65 1.98 -3.14
CA ARG A 243 -19.51 3.43 -3.29
C ARG A 243 -18.42 3.81 -4.29
N LEU A 244 -17.24 3.20 -4.18
CA LEU A 244 -16.15 3.45 -5.12
C LEU A 244 -16.43 2.92 -6.53
N ALA A 245 -17.17 1.81 -6.66
CA ALA A 245 -17.54 1.24 -7.93
C ALA A 245 -18.51 2.14 -8.73
N GLN A 246 -19.21 3.05 -8.09
CA GLN A 246 -20.09 4.03 -8.75
C GLN A 246 -19.33 5.13 -9.50
N TRP A 247 -18.09 5.44 -9.12
CA TRP A 247 -17.33 6.57 -9.65
C TRP A 247 -16.46 6.20 -10.86
N ARG A 248 -16.28 7.18 -11.76
CA ARG A 248 -15.33 7.16 -12.89
C ARG A 248 -14.16 8.08 -12.60
N GLY A 249 -13.12 8.02 -13.45
CA GLY A 249 -12.00 8.95 -13.40
C GLY A 249 -11.29 8.98 -12.04
N LYS A 250 -11.14 7.80 -11.43
CA LYS A 250 -10.31 7.62 -10.24
C LYS A 250 -8.87 7.41 -10.67
N ARG A 251 -7.95 8.10 -10.05
CA ARG A 251 -6.53 7.89 -10.25
C ARG A 251 -5.77 7.79 -8.95
N VAL A 252 -4.85 6.84 -8.91
CA VAL A 252 -3.82 6.72 -7.90
C VAL A 252 -2.47 6.98 -8.56
N THR A 253 -1.62 7.77 -7.92
CA THR A 253 -0.24 7.97 -8.32
C THR A 253 0.67 7.19 -7.37
N LEU A 254 1.51 6.34 -7.94
CA LEU A 254 2.59 5.62 -7.29
C LEU A 254 3.89 6.35 -7.60
N LEU A 255 4.51 6.94 -6.59
CA LEU A 255 5.80 7.62 -6.72
C LEU A 255 6.88 6.73 -6.10
N PHE A 256 7.70 6.12 -6.97
CA PHE A 256 8.84 5.30 -6.58
C PHE A 256 10.05 6.18 -6.34
N HIS A 257 10.58 6.13 -5.13
CA HIS A 257 11.78 6.88 -4.75
C HIS A 257 13.05 6.05 -4.96
N THR A 258 14.20 6.68 -4.74
CA THR A 258 15.49 5.98 -4.80
C THR A 258 15.55 4.86 -3.76
N PRO A 259 15.96 3.65 -4.15
CA PRO A 259 16.15 2.56 -3.19
C PRO A 259 17.21 2.91 -2.16
N LEU A 260 16.95 2.52 -0.92
CA LEU A 260 17.85 2.66 0.23
C LEU A 260 18.56 1.32 0.45
N ASP A 261 19.88 1.34 0.68
CA ASP A 261 20.60 0.16 1.13
C ASP A 261 20.57 0.09 2.66
N PRO A 262 20.03 -1.00 3.27
CA PRO A 262 20.06 -1.15 4.72
C PRO A 262 21.46 -1.07 5.34
N ALA A 263 22.51 -1.44 4.59
CA ALA A 263 23.90 -1.37 5.05
C ALA A 263 24.39 0.08 5.32
N ASP A 264 23.75 1.06 4.67
CA ASP A 264 24.09 2.48 4.87
C ASP A 264 23.52 3.06 6.18
N PHE A 265 22.69 2.33 6.89
CA PHE A 265 22.00 2.82 8.09
C PHE A 265 22.49 2.12 9.37
N ALA A 266 22.79 2.91 10.40
CA ALA A 266 23.28 2.41 11.68
C ALA A 266 22.29 1.46 12.39
N SER A 267 21.00 1.52 12.04
CA SER A 267 19.98 0.67 12.64
C SER A 267 18.69 0.62 11.79
N ARG A 268 17.87 -0.42 12.02
CA ARG A 268 16.52 -0.50 11.45
C ARG A 268 15.63 0.70 11.81
N LYS A 269 15.88 1.37 12.93
CA LYS A 269 15.14 2.57 13.34
C LYS A 269 15.52 3.75 12.46
N ALA A 270 16.80 3.93 12.17
CA ALA A 270 17.29 4.97 11.26
C ALA A 270 16.76 4.75 9.83
N LEU A 271 16.84 3.52 9.31
CA LEU A 271 16.29 3.16 8.00
C LEU A 271 14.78 3.41 7.93
N SER A 272 14.03 3.00 8.96
CA SER A 272 12.58 3.20 9.04
C SER A 272 12.20 4.69 9.02
N GLN A 273 12.93 5.52 9.76
CA GLN A 273 12.72 6.96 9.81
C GLN A 273 13.03 7.62 8.46
N ALA A 274 14.13 7.25 7.81
CA ALA A 274 14.50 7.77 6.49
C ALA A 274 13.46 7.38 5.43
N ALA A 275 13.04 6.12 5.39
CA ALA A 275 12.01 5.65 4.48
C ALA A 275 10.67 6.35 4.71
N TRP A 276 10.27 6.53 5.97
CA TRP A 276 9.06 7.27 6.33
C TRP A 276 9.10 8.71 5.84
N GLN A 277 10.20 9.42 6.09
CA GLN A 277 10.36 10.82 5.68
C GLN A 277 10.19 10.97 4.16
N VAL A 278 10.88 10.13 3.39
CA VAL A 278 10.80 10.13 1.92
C VAL A 278 9.38 9.88 1.43
N VAL A 279 8.68 8.88 2.01
CA VAL A 279 7.28 8.58 1.64
C VAL A 279 6.34 9.71 2.05
N ALA A 280 6.54 10.30 3.23
CA ALA A 280 5.70 11.38 3.73
C ALA A 280 5.81 12.65 2.87
N ASP A 281 7.03 13.04 2.48
CA ASP A 281 7.30 14.22 1.66
C ASP A 281 6.79 14.04 0.23
N GLY A 282 7.02 12.87 -0.37
CA GLY A 282 6.48 12.52 -1.67
C GLY A 282 4.95 12.53 -1.68
N ALA A 283 4.33 11.92 -0.67
CA ALA A 283 2.88 11.93 -0.52
C ALA A 283 2.32 13.34 -0.26
N ALA A 284 3.01 14.19 0.51
CA ALA A 284 2.60 15.58 0.74
C ALA A 284 2.62 16.38 -0.57
N THR A 285 3.67 16.23 -1.37
CA THR A 285 3.82 16.88 -2.68
C THR A 285 2.68 16.48 -3.62
N LEU A 286 2.38 15.18 -3.74
CA LEU A 286 1.31 14.66 -4.57
C LEU A 286 -0.08 15.14 -4.11
N ARG A 287 -0.32 15.18 -2.78
CA ARG A 287 -1.59 15.66 -2.20
C ARG A 287 -1.85 17.14 -2.45
N GLN A 288 -0.80 17.91 -2.69
CA GLN A 288 -0.86 19.33 -3.06
C GLN A 288 -0.99 19.55 -4.57
N ASN A 289 -1.12 18.48 -5.37
CA ASN A 289 -1.11 18.50 -6.84
C ASN A 289 0.13 19.21 -7.42
N ARG A 290 1.24 19.18 -6.71
CA ARG A 290 2.52 19.70 -7.20
C ARG A 290 3.21 18.67 -8.09
N PRO A 291 4.04 19.11 -9.05
CA PRO A 291 4.94 18.21 -9.77
C PRO A 291 5.81 17.43 -8.77
N ALA A 292 5.78 16.11 -8.88
CA ALA A 292 6.55 15.23 -8.00
C ALA A 292 7.62 14.50 -8.82
N ARG A 293 8.75 14.26 -8.18
CA ARG A 293 9.87 13.46 -8.70
C ARG A 293 10.36 12.51 -7.61
N PRO A 294 11.04 11.41 -7.97
CA PRO A 294 11.70 10.57 -6.99
C PRO A 294 12.61 11.42 -6.08
N LEU A 295 12.49 11.23 -4.79
CA LEU A 295 13.41 11.84 -3.83
C LEU A 295 14.65 10.96 -3.72
N PRO A 296 15.84 11.55 -3.64
CA PRO A 296 17.08 10.82 -3.44
C PRO A 296 17.17 10.25 -2.02
N ASP A 297 18.17 9.44 -1.77
CA ASP A 297 18.51 8.97 -0.43
C ASP A 297 18.76 10.19 0.49
N PRO A 298 18.13 10.27 1.66
CA PRO A 298 18.35 11.35 2.61
C PRO A 298 19.82 11.52 3.04
N LYS A 299 20.61 10.45 3.02
CA LYS A 299 22.05 10.50 3.31
C LYS A 299 22.87 11.15 2.19
N ALA A 300 22.49 10.94 0.93
CA ALA A 300 23.15 11.58 -0.19
C ALA A 300 22.99 13.11 -0.20
N GLN A 301 22.05 13.64 0.60
CA GLN A 301 21.86 15.09 0.77
C GLN A 301 22.69 15.69 1.90
N SER A 302 23.26 14.88 2.78
CA SER A 302 24.08 15.33 3.92
C SER A 302 25.57 15.41 3.63
N GLU A 303 26.03 14.97 2.45
CA GLU A 303 27.39 15.26 2.00
C GLU A 303 27.45 16.74 1.57
N PRO A 304 28.30 17.56 2.20
CA PRO A 304 28.49 18.94 1.77
C PRO A 304 28.98 18.90 0.32
N LEU A 305 28.28 19.65 -0.56
CA LEU A 305 28.80 19.97 -1.91
C LEU A 305 30.23 20.39 -1.75
N GLY A 306 31.16 19.56 -2.22
CA GLY A 306 32.58 19.87 -2.17
C GLY A 306 32.81 21.30 -2.63
N ALA A 307 33.48 22.07 -1.82
CA ALA A 307 33.86 23.44 -2.15
C ALA A 307 34.48 23.46 -3.56
N PRO A 308 34.07 24.38 -4.43
CA PRO A 308 34.70 24.50 -5.74
C PRO A 308 36.22 24.75 -5.51
N SER A 309 37.05 23.83 -5.97
CA SER A 309 38.49 24.02 -6.06
C SER A 309 38.72 25.13 -7.07
N PHE A 310 38.95 26.36 -6.58
CA PHE A 310 39.56 27.41 -7.38
C PHE A 310 41.01 27.02 -7.58
N VAL A 311 41.36 26.64 -8.79
CA VAL A 311 42.74 26.62 -9.32
C VAL A 311 42.84 27.78 -10.29
#